data_670402cab6b575a345f853d0a9c0ebcd
#
_entry.id   670402cab6b575a345f853d0a9c0ebcd
#
_cell.length_a   1.000
_cell.length_b   1.000
_cell.length_c   1.000
_cell.angle_alpha   90.00
_cell.angle_beta   90.00
_cell.angle_gamma   90.00
#
_symmetry.space_group_name_H-M   'P 1'
#
loop_
_entity.id
_entity.type
_entity.pdbx_description
1 polymer ?
#
loop_
_entity_poly.entity_id
_entity_poly.type
_entity_poly.pdbx_seq_one_letter_code
_entity_poly.pdbx_strand_id
1 'polypeptide(L)'
;MSYGRLSITFFIFVVVRNKAVMKDVALVLSSGGPRGWAYIGAIEELISRGYNITSVAGTSIGSLVGGIYAAGKLEELKEWLFTLDAWKVFDLMDLSLSKNHIVKGDKVIEALKEIVPDVNIEDLPIPYRAVAADLYTGEEVVFDRGPLFDAVRASISIPSLFRPVKYGFRTLVDGGIVNTMPIDKVIRHENDILVAFDVNDIDVEGIRATVIEEAREGEAKVAEDKALTLETRTVMNAIRNNTSLTFMDKLKLAGAQGQKVIRHKLQSSDPEPELAFEDNYYSILSRTFSIMNHALSKLAADIHKPGILVKMPFDAYDEISDYAHAREISEAGRELMRAALDKYEK
;
A
#
# COMPACT_ATOMS: atom_id res chain seq x y z
N MET A 1 -47.72 -6.28 72.58
CA MET A 1 -46.40 -6.54 71.96
C MET A 1 -46.58 -6.71 70.46
N SER A 2 -46.24 -5.67 69.70
CA SER A 2 -46.46 -5.58 68.24
C SER A 2 -45.14 -5.77 67.58
N TYR A 3 -45.03 -6.81 66.80
CA TYR A 3 -43.86 -7.04 65.90
C TYR A 3 -44.09 -6.39 64.54
N GLY A 4 -43.33 -5.30 64.26
CA GLY A 4 -43.31 -4.65 62.99
C GLY A 4 -42.59 -5.52 61.95
N ARG A 5 -43.20 -5.74 60.80
CA ARG A 5 -42.61 -6.35 59.61
C ARG A 5 -41.87 -5.26 58.83
N LEU A 6 -40.55 -5.32 58.80
CA LEU A 6 -39.74 -4.59 57.80
C LEU A 6 -39.89 -5.27 56.44
N SER A 7 -40.47 -4.54 55.50
CA SER A 7 -40.53 -4.95 54.10
C SER A 7 -39.24 -4.43 53.41
N ILE A 8 -38.34 -5.37 53.06
CA ILE A 8 -37.16 -5.06 52.30
C ILE A 8 -37.55 -5.13 50.81
N THR A 9 -37.75 -3.95 50.21
CA THR A 9 -37.95 -3.82 48.76
C THR A 9 -36.60 -3.87 48.10
N PHE A 10 -36.26 -5.01 47.47
CA PHE A 10 -35.10 -5.13 46.63
C PHE A 10 -35.35 -4.36 45.32
N PHE A 11 -34.69 -3.22 45.14
CA PHE A 11 -34.58 -2.55 43.85
C PHE A 11 -33.60 -3.31 42.99
N ILE A 12 -34.11 -4.14 42.06
CA ILE A 12 -33.31 -4.72 41.01
C ILE A 12 -33.06 -3.60 39.98
N PHE A 13 -31.86 -3.01 40.03
CA PHE A 13 -31.35 -2.19 38.93
C PHE A 13 -31.08 -3.09 37.75
N VAL A 14 -32.03 -3.22 36.82
CA VAL A 14 -31.79 -3.79 35.49
C VAL A 14 -30.99 -2.74 34.73
N VAL A 15 -29.69 -2.89 34.71
CA VAL A 15 -28.83 -2.16 33.79
C VAL A 15 -29.17 -2.68 32.38
N VAL A 16 -30.12 -2.05 31.71
CA VAL A 16 -30.32 -2.21 30.28
C VAL A 16 -29.07 -1.57 29.64
N ARG A 17 -28.02 -2.38 29.42
CA ARG A 17 -27.01 -2.04 28.45
C ARG A 17 -27.76 -1.92 27.11
N ASN A 18 -27.98 -0.71 26.63
CA ASN A 18 -28.28 -0.47 25.24
C ASN A 18 -27.18 -1.20 24.45
N LYS A 19 -27.44 -2.40 23.95
CA LYS A 19 -26.65 -2.99 22.88
C LYS A 19 -26.86 -2.05 21.70
N ALA A 20 -25.90 -1.14 21.50
CA ALA A 20 -25.81 -0.46 20.22
C ALA A 20 -25.91 -1.55 19.16
N VAL A 21 -26.88 -1.42 18.25
CA VAL A 21 -27.03 -2.38 17.16
C VAL A 21 -25.71 -2.32 16.39
N MET A 22 -24.93 -3.40 16.50
CA MET A 22 -23.67 -3.48 15.76
C MET A 22 -24.02 -3.46 14.27
N LYS A 23 -23.33 -2.64 13.51
CA LYS A 23 -23.51 -2.56 12.05
C LYS A 23 -22.68 -3.65 11.41
N ASP A 24 -23.32 -4.59 10.75
CA ASP A 24 -22.64 -5.69 10.06
C ASP A 24 -21.93 -5.15 8.80
N VAL A 25 -20.73 -5.69 8.55
CA VAL A 25 -19.84 -5.29 7.46
C VAL A 25 -19.38 -6.50 6.66
N ALA A 26 -19.55 -6.44 5.34
CA ALA A 26 -18.82 -7.27 4.40
C ALA A 26 -17.55 -6.52 3.97
N LEU A 27 -16.36 -7.04 4.33
CA LEU A 27 -15.07 -6.38 4.14
C LEU A 27 -14.34 -6.90 2.92
N VAL A 28 -13.85 -6.00 2.07
CA VAL A 28 -13.03 -6.32 0.91
C VAL A 28 -11.68 -5.62 1.00
N LEU A 29 -10.61 -6.41 0.83
CA LEU A 29 -9.24 -5.97 0.92
C LEU A 29 -8.53 -6.20 -0.41
N SER A 30 -8.03 -5.14 -1.03
CA SER A 30 -7.38 -5.24 -2.35
C SER A 30 -5.99 -5.89 -2.28
N SER A 31 -5.45 -6.24 -3.45
CA SER A 31 -4.02 -6.47 -3.65
C SER A 31 -3.23 -5.18 -3.43
N GLY A 32 -1.92 -5.24 -3.17
CA GLY A 32 -1.10 -4.02 -3.09
C GLY A 32 0.19 -4.10 -2.29
N GLY A 33 0.78 -5.28 -2.11
CA GLY A 33 2.10 -5.45 -1.46
C GLY A 33 2.13 -4.91 -0.02
N PRO A 34 3.22 -4.25 0.41
CA PRO A 34 3.38 -3.80 1.80
C PRO A 34 2.32 -2.81 2.27
N ARG A 35 1.71 -2.06 1.35
CA ARG A 35 0.59 -1.13 1.67
C ARG A 35 -0.59 -1.85 2.32
N GLY A 36 -0.74 -3.15 2.10
CA GLY A 36 -1.77 -3.96 2.76
C GLY A 36 -1.62 -4.10 4.28
N TRP A 37 -0.48 -3.73 4.88
CA TRP A 37 -0.39 -3.62 6.34
C TRP A 37 -1.34 -2.55 6.91
N ALA A 38 -1.80 -1.62 6.07
CA ALA A 38 -2.84 -0.65 6.40
C ALA A 38 -4.16 -1.30 6.83
N TYR A 39 -4.45 -2.50 6.32
CA TYR A 39 -5.67 -3.24 6.67
C TYR A 39 -5.75 -3.59 8.14
N ILE A 40 -4.61 -3.78 8.83
CA ILE A 40 -4.57 -4.08 10.26
C ILE A 40 -5.20 -2.94 11.05
N GLY A 41 -4.68 -1.72 10.89
CA GLY A 41 -5.23 -0.54 11.58
C GLY A 41 -6.66 -0.21 11.16
N ALA A 42 -7.00 -0.44 9.88
CA ALA A 42 -8.35 -0.23 9.38
C ALA A 42 -9.39 -1.19 10.01
N ILE A 43 -9.05 -2.46 10.15
CA ILE A 43 -9.90 -3.46 10.82
C ILE A 43 -10.08 -3.11 12.29
N GLU A 44 -8.99 -2.71 12.97
CA GLU A 44 -9.05 -2.29 14.36
C GLU A 44 -9.94 -1.04 14.55
N GLU A 45 -9.89 -0.07 13.62
CA GLU A 45 -10.76 1.12 13.68
C GLU A 45 -12.23 0.76 13.48
N LEU A 46 -12.56 -0.12 12.51
CA LEU A 46 -13.93 -0.63 12.33
C LEU A 46 -14.46 -1.27 13.61
N ILE A 47 -13.69 -2.18 14.21
CA ILE A 47 -14.07 -2.88 15.44
C ILE A 47 -14.25 -1.88 16.61
N SER A 48 -13.33 -0.92 16.74
CA SER A 48 -13.36 0.07 17.82
C SER A 48 -14.62 0.95 17.77
N ARG A 49 -15.15 1.18 16.56
CA ARG A 49 -16.40 1.93 16.34
C ARG A 49 -17.66 1.06 16.40
N GLY A 50 -17.53 -0.22 16.77
CA GLY A 50 -18.67 -1.12 16.97
C GLY A 50 -19.22 -1.71 15.67
N TYR A 51 -18.44 -1.72 14.59
CA TYR A 51 -18.77 -2.50 13.40
C TYR A 51 -18.42 -3.96 13.62
N ASN A 52 -19.26 -4.85 13.08
CA ASN A 52 -19.09 -6.29 13.13
C ASN A 52 -18.77 -6.82 11.73
N ILE A 53 -17.55 -7.28 11.51
CA ILE A 53 -17.14 -7.83 10.21
C ILE A 53 -17.65 -9.25 10.11
N THR A 54 -18.62 -9.49 9.23
CA THR A 54 -19.34 -10.75 9.06
C THR A 54 -18.81 -11.60 7.91
N SER A 55 -18.03 -11.03 7.02
CA SER A 55 -17.38 -11.75 5.92
C SER A 55 -16.19 -10.96 5.39
N VAL A 56 -15.21 -11.67 4.82
CA VAL A 56 -14.00 -11.04 4.23
C VAL A 56 -13.72 -11.66 2.86
N ALA A 57 -13.37 -10.82 1.90
CA ALA A 57 -12.73 -11.25 0.65
C ALA A 57 -11.45 -10.44 0.41
N GLY A 58 -10.40 -11.11 -0.05
CA GLY A 58 -9.11 -10.44 -0.28
C GLY A 58 -8.32 -11.03 -1.43
N THR A 59 -7.46 -10.20 -1.99
CA THR A 59 -6.50 -10.58 -3.03
C THR A 59 -5.08 -10.25 -2.57
N SER A 60 -4.13 -11.16 -2.80
CA SER A 60 -2.72 -10.97 -2.45
C SER A 60 -2.55 -10.66 -0.96
N ILE A 61 -1.90 -9.55 -0.62
CA ILE A 61 -1.76 -9.09 0.78
C ILE A 61 -3.13 -8.94 1.46
N GLY A 62 -4.17 -8.56 0.74
CA GLY A 62 -5.54 -8.52 1.26
C GLY A 62 -6.07 -9.91 1.64
N SER A 63 -5.68 -10.95 0.90
CA SER A 63 -5.99 -12.33 1.27
C SER A 63 -5.25 -12.77 2.53
N LEU A 64 -3.98 -12.38 2.68
CA LEU A 64 -3.17 -12.71 3.85
C LEU A 64 -3.74 -12.07 5.12
N VAL A 65 -3.88 -10.75 5.13
CA VAL A 65 -4.38 -10.04 6.32
C VAL A 65 -5.83 -10.42 6.62
N GLY A 66 -6.67 -10.48 5.57
CA GLY A 66 -8.08 -10.85 5.71
C GLY A 66 -8.29 -12.28 6.20
N GLY A 67 -7.49 -13.24 5.71
CA GLY A 67 -7.55 -14.64 6.14
C GLY A 67 -7.09 -14.83 7.58
N ILE A 68 -6.01 -14.17 7.97
CA ILE A 68 -5.52 -14.22 9.36
C ILE A 68 -6.51 -13.53 10.32
N TYR A 69 -7.11 -12.42 9.89
CA TYR A 69 -8.20 -11.79 10.65
C TYR A 69 -9.40 -12.74 10.79
N ALA A 70 -9.83 -13.39 9.70
CA ALA A 70 -10.93 -14.32 9.72
C ALA A 70 -10.66 -15.55 10.63
N ALA A 71 -9.39 -15.91 10.80
CA ALA A 71 -8.94 -16.92 11.75
C ALA A 71 -8.88 -16.42 13.21
N GLY A 72 -9.20 -15.13 13.47
CA GLY A 72 -9.13 -14.52 14.80
C GLY A 72 -7.72 -14.28 15.31
N LYS A 73 -6.74 -14.10 14.40
CA LYS A 73 -5.31 -14.05 14.70
C LYS A 73 -4.64 -12.73 14.24
N LEU A 74 -5.41 -11.66 14.12
CA LEU A 74 -4.89 -10.37 13.64
C LEU A 74 -3.86 -9.77 14.61
N GLU A 75 -4.07 -9.90 15.92
CA GLU A 75 -3.15 -9.34 16.92
C GLU A 75 -1.80 -10.06 16.91
N GLU A 76 -1.81 -11.40 16.79
CA GLU A 76 -0.59 -12.19 16.69
C GLU A 76 0.20 -11.83 15.41
N LEU A 77 -0.49 -11.64 14.28
CA LEU A 77 0.14 -11.16 13.06
C LEU A 77 0.78 -9.78 13.26
N LYS A 78 0.05 -8.84 13.85
CA LYS A 78 0.50 -7.47 14.11
C LYS A 78 1.73 -7.46 15.02
N GLU A 79 1.70 -8.18 16.14
CA GLU A 79 2.82 -8.28 17.06
C GLU A 79 4.05 -8.80 16.35
N TRP A 80 3.91 -9.87 15.56
CA TRP A 80 5.01 -10.44 14.80
C TRP A 80 5.58 -9.46 13.77
N LEU A 81 4.73 -8.84 12.95
CA LEU A 81 5.14 -7.86 11.94
C LEU A 81 5.93 -6.69 12.55
N PHE A 82 5.52 -6.24 13.73
CA PHE A 82 6.19 -5.13 14.41
C PHE A 82 7.57 -5.49 14.99
N THR A 83 7.96 -6.77 14.96
CA THR A 83 9.31 -7.23 15.27
C THR A 83 10.22 -7.34 14.06
N LEU A 84 9.65 -7.21 12.85
CA LEU A 84 10.43 -7.34 11.61
C LEU A 84 11.21 -6.05 11.34
N ASP A 85 12.50 -6.23 11.08
CA ASP A 85 13.38 -5.23 10.51
C ASP A 85 13.71 -5.56 9.04
N ALA A 86 14.39 -4.66 8.35
CA ALA A 86 14.73 -4.84 6.94
C ALA A 86 15.53 -6.13 6.67
N TRP A 87 16.39 -6.57 7.61
CA TRP A 87 17.15 -7.80 7.44
C TRP A 87 16.29 -9.04 7.55
N LYS A 88 15.35 -9.07 8.50
CA LYS A 88 14.40 -10.19 8.65
C LYS A 88 13.46 -10.27 7.46
N VAL A 89 12.96 -9.13 6.97
CA VAL A 89 12.15 -9.07 5.74
C VAL A 89 12.94 -9.62 4.57
N PHE A 90 14.20 -9.19 4.39
CA PHE A 90 15.07 -9.68 3.32
C PHE A 90 15.29 -11.21 3.41
N ASP A 91 15.51 -11.75 4.61
CA ASP A 91 15.67 -13.20 4.81
C ASP A 91 14.38 -13.97 4.53
N LEU A 92 13.23 -13.46 4.99
CA LEU A 92 11.91 -14.06 4.73
C LEU A 92 11.58 -14.08 3.25
N MET A 93 11.93 -13.01 2.53
CA MET A 93 11.72 -12.94 1.08
C MET A 93 12.73 -13.78 0.30
N ASP A 94 13.73 -14.41 0.97
CA ASP A 94 14.74 -15.29 0.34
C ASP A 94 15.38 -14.65 -0.91
N LEU A 95 15.63 -13.35 -0.84
CA LEU A 95 16.25 -12.55 -1.91
C LEU A 95 17.73 -12.91 -2.01
N SER A 96 18.03 -14.16 -2.37
CA SER A 96 19.40 -14.59 -2.62
C SER A 96 19.93 -13.87 -3.87
N LEU A 97 21.18 -13.39 -3.81
CA LEU A 97 21.90 -12.64 -4.87
C LEU A 97 22.05 -13.36 -6.23
N SER A 98 21.29 -14.39 -6.46
CA SER A 98 21.31 -15.15 -7.69
C SER A 98 20.42 -14.50 -8.74
N LYS A 99 21.03 -13.92 -9.75
CA LYS A 99 20.41 -13.20 -10.88
C LYS A 99 19.28 -13.94 -11.64
N ASN A 100 18.96 -15.19 -11.30
CA ASN A 100 18.02 -16.02 -12.04
C ASN A 100 16.99 -16.75 -11.15
N HIS A 101 16.83 -16.40 -9.87
CA HIS A 101 15.93 -17.14 -9.00
C HIS A 101 14.75 -16.28 -8.54
N ILE A 102 13.57 -16.71 -8.97
CA ILE A 102 12.30 -16.29 -8.40
C ILE A 102 12.22 -16.88 -6.99
N VAL A 103 11.86 -16.06 -6.01
CA VAL A 103 11.68 -16.43 -4.59
C VAL A 103 10.65 -17.55 -4.46
N LYS A 104 10.93 -18.54 -3.64
CA LYS A 104 9.96 -19.64 -3.47
C LYS A 104 8.71 -19.20 -2.71
N GLY A 105 8.81 -18.23 -1.79
CA GLY A 105 7.71 -17.74 -0.97
C GLY A 105 7.33 -18.66 0.19
N ASP A 106 8.00 -19.82 0.30
CA ASP A 106 7.66 -20.83 1.29
C ASP A 106 8.07 -20.39 2.70
N LYS A 107 9.21 -19.67 2.85
CA LYS A 107 9.68 -19.16 4.15
C LYS A 107 8.68 -18.20 4.82
N VAL A 108 8.03 -17.34 4.04
CA VAL A 108 7.00 -16.43 4.58
C VAL A 108 5.82 -17.23 5.13
N ILE A 109 5.37 -18.24 4.39
CA ILE A 109 4.26 -19.09 4.81
C ILE A 109 4.64 -19.93 6.03
N GLU A 110 5.86 -20.48 6.07
CA GLU A 110 6.35 -21.23 7.24
C GLU A 110 6.40 -20.35 8.48
N ALA A 111 6.95 -19.13 8.39
CA ALA A 111 6.97 -18.18 9.49
C ALA A 111 5.56 -17.80 9.96
N LEU A 112 4.61 -17.62 9.04
CA LEU A 112 3.21 -17.35 9.39
C LEU A 112 2.55 -18.54 10.09
N LYS A 113 2.86 -19.79 9.70
CA LYS A 113 2.35 -21.00 10.35
C LYS A 113 2.85 -21.20 11.78
N GLU A 114 3.99 -20.57 12.13
CA GLU A 114 4.49 -20.57 13.51
C GLU A 114 3.61 -19.73 14.46
N ILE A 115 2.99 -18.66 13.93
CA ILE A 115 2.18 -17.71 14.72
C ILE A 115 0.67 -17.96 14.57
N VAL A 116 0.26 -18.47 13.41
CA VAL A 116 -1.15 -18.75 13.09
C VAL A 116 -1.27 -20.21 12.65
N PRO A 117 -1.94 -21.07 13.42
CA PRO A 117 -2.18 -22.45 13.02
C PRO A 117 -2.86 -22.52 11.65
N ASP A 118 -2.39 -23.43 10.79
CA ASP A 118 -3.05 -23.70 9.52
C ASP A 118 -4.41 -24.37 9.76
N VAL A 119 -5.47 -23.73 9.32
CA VAL A 119 -6.85 -24.17 9.46
C VAL A 119 -7.51 -24.20 8.09
N ASN A 120 -8.60 -24.95 7.95
CA ASN A 120 -9.36 -24.89 6.71
C ASN A 120 -10.23 -23.64 6.68
N ILE A 121 -10.41 -23.10 5.48
CA ILE A 121 -11.20 -21.87 5.24
C ILE A 121 -12.66 -22.06 5.69
N GLU A 122 -13.23 -23.25 5.44
CA GLU A 122 -14.60 -23.58 5.82
C GLU A 122 -14.81 -23.68 7.33
N ASP A 123 -13.73 -23.81 8.12
CA ASP A 123 -13.77 -23.90 9.58
C ASP A 123 -13.50 -22.55 10.26
N LEU A 124 -13.26 -21.49 9.47
CA LEU A 124 -13.00 -20.16 10.01
C LEU A 124 -14.24 -19.57 10.69
N PRO A 125 -14.07 -18.84 11.81
CA PRO A 125 -15.20 -18.18 12.49
C PRO A 125 -15.88 -17.09 11.64
N ILE A 126 -15.18 -16.52 10.66
CA ILE A 126 -15.71 -15.53 9.73
C ILE A 126 -15.55 -16.07 8.30
N PRO A 127 -16.64 -16.14 7.51
CA PRO A 127 -16.59 -16.49 6.10
C PRO A 127 -15.53 -15.72 5.33
N TYR A 128 -14.68 -16.45 4.63
CA TYR A 128 -13.53 -15.86 3.97
C TYR A 128 -13.37 -16.39 2.54
N ARG A 129 -12.90 -15.53 1.63
CA ARG A 129 -12.49 -15.90 0.28
C ARG A 129 -11.19 -15.23 -0.13
N ALA A 130 -10.31 -16.02 -0.76
CA ALA A 130 -9.08 -15.55 -1.39
C ALA A 130 -9.16 -15.73 -2.90
N VAL A 131 -8.50 -14.82 -3.63
CA VAL A 131 -8.46 -14.84 -5.10
C VAL A 131 -7.04 -15.06 -5.59
N ALA A 132 -6.90 -16.00 -6.54
CA ALA A 132 -5.71 -16.21 -7.36
C ALA A 132 -6.09 -16.24 -8.84
N ALA A 133 -5.11 -16.29 -9.73
CA ALA A 133 -5.32 -16.38 -11.17
C ALA A 133 -4.61 -17.60 -11.76
N ASP A 134 -5.25 -18.28 -12.71
CA ASP A 134 -4.59 -19.32 -13.49
C ASP A 134 -3.72 -18.67 -14.58
N LEU A 135 -2.42 -18.93 -14.52
CA LEU A 135 -1.43 -18.35 -15.42
C LEU A 135 -1.67 -18.69 -16.91
N TYR A 136 -2.28 -19.82 -17.20
CA TYR A 136 -2.47 -20.28 -18.59
C TYR A 136 -3.81 -19.85 -19.20
N THR A 137 -4.86 -19.83 -18.39
CA THR A 137 -6.20 -19.51 -18.88
C THR A 137 -6.60 -18.06 -18.62
N GLY A 138 -5.94 -17.38 -17.66
CA GLY A 138 -6.37 -16.09 -17.17
C GLY A 138 -7.64 -16.14 -16.31
N GLU A 139 -8.14 -17.34 -16.00
CA GLU A 139 -9.32 -17.50 -15.17
C GLU A 139 -9.03 -17.15 -13.71
N GLU A 140 -10.00 -16.53 -13.08
CA GLU A 140 -10.01 -16.31 -11.66
C GLU A 140 -10.20 -17.63 -10.91
N VAL A 141 -9.45 -17.83 -9.83
CA VAL A 141 -9.58 -18.98 -8.94
C VAL A 141 -9.89 -18.47 -7.53
N VAL A 142 -11.11 -18.79 -7.07
CA VAL A 142 -11.58 -18.39 -5.74
C VAL A 142 -11.43 -19.56 -4.78
N PHE A 143 -10.74 -19.30 -3.67
CA PHE A 143 -10.61 -20.24 -2.55
C PHE A 143 -11.65 -19.90 -1.48
N ASP A 144 -12.58 -20.81 -1.24
CA ASP A 144 -13.59 -20.74 -0.19
C ASP A 144 -13.58 -21.96 0.73
N ARG A 145 -12.59 -22.85 0.54
CA ARG A 145 -12.35 -24.07 1.32
C ARG A 145 -10.92 -24.56 1.16
N GLY A 146 -10.55 -25.53 2.00
CA GLY A 146 -9.21 -26.11 2.06
C GLY A 146 -8.26 -25.29 2.93
N PRO A 147 -6.97 -25.66 3.00
CA PRO A 147 -5.99 -25.03 3.88
C PRO A 147 -5.85 -23.54 3.60
N LEU A 148 -5.96 -22.72 4.65
CA LEU A 148 -5.89 -21.26 4.56
C LEU A 148 -4.58 -20.79 3.90
N PHE A 149 -3.45 -21.39 4.33
CA PHE A 149 -2.17 -20.96 3.82
C PHE A 149 -1.88 -21.44 2.39
N ASP A 150 -2.55 -22.47 1.91
CA ASP A 150 -2.48 -22.84 0.47
C ASP A 150 -3.16 -21.77 -0.38
N ALA A 151 -4.32 -21.29 0.05
CA ALA A 151 -5.05 -20.21 -0.61
C ALA A 151 -4.26 -18.89 -0.58
N VAL A 152 -3.73 -18.50 0.59
CA VAL A 152 -2.89 -17.31 0.75
C VAL A 152 -1.64 -17.43 -0.11
N ARG A 153 -0.93 -18.57 -0.09
CA ARG A 153 0.29 -18.79 -0.88
C ARG A 153 0.04 -18.67 -2.38
N ALA A 154 -1.10 -19.17 -2.87
CA ALA A 154 -1.49 -18.99 -4.26
C ALA A 154 -1.77 -17.51 -4.57
N SER A 155 -2.54 -16.86 -3.70
CA SER A 155 -2.99 -15.47 -3.88
C SER A 155 -1.85 -14.46 -3.86
N ILE A 156 -0.76 -14.70 -3.09
CA ILE A 156 0.41 -13.80 -3.00
C ILE A 156 1.50 -14.13 -4.03
N SER A 157 1.25 -15.02 -5.00
CA SER A 157 2.26 -15.46 -5.99
C SER A 157 2.51 -14.41 -7.07
N ILE A 158 3.02 -13.24 -6.66
CA ILE A 158 3.31 -12.10 -7.55
C ILE A 158 4.27 -12.54 -8.66
N PRO A 159 3.89 -12.41 -9.95
CA PRO A 159 4.78 -12.71 -11.06
C PRO A 159 6.10 -11.94 -10.94
N SER A 160 7.20 -12.59 -11.27
CA SER A 160 8.58 -12.09 -11.16
C SER A 160 9.14 -12.04 -9.74
N LEU A 161 8.33 -12.07 -8.70
CA LEU A 161 8.77 -12.09 -7.30
C LEU A 161 8.67 -13.50 -6.71
N PHE A 162 7.50 -14.11 -6.75
CA PHE A 162 7.25 -15.44 -6.19
C PHE A 162 7.01 -16.50 -7.27
N ARG A 163 7.42 -17.74 -6.97
CA ARG A 163 7.12 -18.87 -7.86
C ARG A 163 5.62 -19.11 -7.92
N PRO A 164 5.06 -19.37 -9.12
CA PRO A 164 3.69 -19.83 -9.27
C PRO A 164 3.44 -21.13 -8.50
N VAL A 165 2.23 -21.29 -8.00
CA VAL A 165 1.80 -22.47 -7.23
C VAL A 165 1.13 -23.47 -8.16
N LYS A 166 1.53 -24.76 -8.07
CA LYS A 166 0.81 -25.85 -8.73
C LYS A 166 -0.38 -26.28 -7.88
N TYR A 167 -1.56 -26.17 -8.46
CA TYR A 167 -2.83 -26.56 -7.81
C TYR A 167 -3.66 -27.44 -8.72
N GLY A 168 -3.57 -28.76 -8.51
CA GLY A 168 -4.11 -29.76 -9.44
C GLY A 168 -3.46 -29.61 -10.82
N PHE A 169 -4.26 -29.38 -11.85
CA PHE A 169 -3.80 -29.15 -13.23
C PHE A 169 -3.50 -27.66 -13.54
N ARG A 170 -3.79 -26.76 -12.62
CA ARG A 170 -3.59 -25.32 -12.76
C ARG A 170 -2.22 -24.86 -12.29
N THR A 171 -1.79 -23.72 -12.80
CA THR A 171 -0.60 -23.01 -12.32
C THR A 171 -1.05 -21.62 -11.90
N LEU A 172 -1.05 -21.38 -10.58
CA LEU A 172 -1.61 -20.17 -10.01
C LEU A 172 -0.56 -19.10 -9.77
N VAL A 173 -0.96 -17.88 -10.02
CA VAL A 173 -0.25 -16.63 -9.73
C VAL A 173 -1.16 -15.69 -8.94
N ASP A 174 -0.62 -14.55 -8.51
CA ASP A 174 -1.35 -13.53 -7.75
C ASP A 174 -2.66 -13.14 -8.44
N GLY A 175 -3.72 -13.06 -7.64
CA GLY A 175 -5.06 -12.73 -8.14
C GLY A 175 -5.20 -11.28 -8.59
N GLY A 176 -4.29 -10.38 -8.19
CA GLY A 176 -4.32 -8.98 -8.56
C GLY A 176 -4.33 -8.71 -10.06
N ILE A 177 -3.81 -9.67 -10.86
CA ILE A 177 -3.81 -9.55 -12.32
C ILE A 177 -5.20 -9.71 -12.97
N VAL A 178 -6.19 -10.25 -12.26
CA VAL A 178 -7.55 -10.48 -12.77
C VAL A 178 -8.62 -9.85 -11.90
N ASN A 179 -8.47 -9.83 -10.57
CA ASN A 179 -9.41 -9.24 -9.64
C ASN A 179 -8.68 -8.65 -8.43
N THR A 180 -8.20 -7.43 -8.59
CA THR A 180 -7.42 -6.71 -7.59
C THR A 180 -8.20 -6.45 -6.32
N MET A 181 -9.48 -6.09 -6.42
CA MET A 181 -10.37 -5.78 -5.30
C MET A 181 -11.65 -6.61 -5.43
N PRO A 182 -11.70 -7.82 -4.79
CA PRO A 182 -12.70 -8.85 -5.08
C PRO A 182 -14.06 -8.57 -4.44
N ILE A 183 -14.69 -7.44 -4.79
CA ILE A 183 -15.98 -7.01 -4.25
C ILE A 183 -17.09 -8.01 -4.60
N ASP A 184 -17.04 -8.58 -5.78
CA ASP A 184 -18.00 -9.58 -6.26
C ASP A 184 -17.84 -10.96 -5.60
N LYS A 185 -16.81 -11.14 -4.78
CA LYS A 185 -16.53 -12.41 -4.08
C LYS A 185 -16.88 -12.38 -2.60
N VAL A 186 -17.01 -11.21 -1.98
CA VAL A 186 -17.37 -11.16 -0.56
C VAL A 186 -18.78 -11.67 -0.35
N ILE A 187 -19.00 -12.46 0.71
CA ILE A 187 -20.32 -12.94 1.07
C ILE A 187 -21.09 -11.77 1.68
N ARG A 188 -22.29 -11.50 1.13
CA ARG A 188 -23.14 -10.43 1.60
C ARG A 188 -24.28 -10.99 2.44
N HIS A 189 -24.58 -10.31 3.53
CA HIS A 189 -25.73 -10.55 4.37
C HIS A 189 -26.74 -9.42 4.22
N GLU A 190 -27.99 -9.67 4.61
CA GLU A 190 -29.03 -8.66 4.54
C GLU A 190 -28.68 -7.47 5.45
N ASN A 191 -28.75 -6.25 4.88
CA ASN A 191 -28.45 -4.98 5.56
C ASN A 191 -26.99 -4.78 6.01
N ASP A 192 -26.04 -5.60 5.58
CA ASP A 192 -24.64 -5.34 5.81
C ASP A 192 -24.14 -4.14 4.99
N ILE A 193 -23.10 -3.48 5.48
CA ILE A 193 -22.42 -2.40 4.78
C ILE A 193 -21.25 -3.01 4.00
N LEU A 194 -21.19 -2.77 2.70
CA LEU A 194 -20.04 -3.14 1.90
C LEU A 194 -18.93 -2.12 2.14
N VAL A 195 -17.84 -2.56 2.77
CA VAL A 195 -16.63 -1.76 3.00
C VAL A 195 -15.51 -2.32 2.14
N ALA A 196 -14.92 -1.49 1.30
CA ALA A 196 -13.78 -1.85 0.47
C ALA A 196 -12.59 -0.94 0.78
N PHE A 197 -11.40 -1.53 0.92
CA PHE A 197 -10.17 -0.80 1.08
C PHE A 197 -9.24 -1.07 -0.11
N ASP A 198 -9.02 -0.03 -0.91
CA ASP A 198 -8.14 -0.02 -2.07
C ASP A 198 -6.82 0.68 -1.74
N VAL A 199 -5.71 -0.05 -1.85
CA VAL A 199 -4.36 0.50 -1.65
C VAL A 199 -3.62 0.73 -2.99
N ASN A 200 -4.38 0.85 -4.08
CA ASN A 200 -3.85 1.06 -5.44
C ASN A 200 -4.38 2.36 -6.06
N ASP A 201 -4.84 3.32 -5.26
CA ASP A 201 -5.35 4.58 -5.81
C ASP A 201 -4.22 5.37 -6.48
N ILE A 202 -4.54 6.08 -7.56
CA ILE A 202 -3.60 6.99 -8.24
C ILE A 202 -4.19 8.39 -8.17
N ASP A 203 -3.51 9.28 -7.48
CA ASP A 203 -3.83 10.71 -7.53
C ASP A 203 -3.31 11.31 -8.85
N VAL A 204 -4.09 11.11 -9.91
CA VAL A 204 -3.73 11.58 -11.26
C VAL A 204 -3.58 13.11 -11.30
N GLU A 205 -4.38 13.84 -10.52
CA GLU A 205 -4.34 15.31 -10.52
C GLU A 205 -3.11 15.83 -9.77
N GLY A 206 -2.80 15.25 -8.59
CA GLY A 206 -1.60 15.55 -7.85
C GLY A 206 -0.33 15.26 -8.65
N ILE A 207 -0.23 14.06 -9.24
CA ILE A 207 0.92 13.68 -10.08
C ILE A 207 1.07 14.65 -11.27
N ARG A 208 -0.02 15.00 -11.96
CA ARG A 208 0.04 15.98 -13.06
C ARG A 208 0.51 17.35 -12.59
N ALA A 209 0.05 17.80 -11.43
CA ALA A 209 0.48 19.09 -10.88
C ALA A 209 1.98 19.09 -10.60
N THR A 210 2.50 18.02 -9.98
CA THR A 210 3.93 17.85 -9.70
C THR A 210 4.75 17.82 -10.99
N VAL A 211 4.36 17.02 -12.00
CA VAL A 211 5.06 16.94 -13.30
C VAL A 211 5.08 18.29 -14.01
N ILE A 212 3.97 19.06 -13.96
CA ILE A 212 3.91 20.38 -14.59
C ILE A 212 4.84 21.37 -13.86
N GLU A 213 4.89 21.34 -12.54
CA GLU A 213 5.75 22.22 -11.76
C GLU A 213 7.23 21.89 -11.97
N GLU A 214 7.61 20.62 -11.91
CA GLU A 214 8.99 20.17 -12.24
C GLU A 214 9.42 20.58 -13.66
N ALA A 215 8.50 20.46 -14.63
CA ALA A 215 8.78 20.91 -16.01
C ALA A 215 9.01 22.43 -16.08
N ARG A 216 8.22 23.23 -15.36
CA ARG A 216 8.38 24.69 -15.29
C ARG A 216 9.69 25.09 -14.61
N GLU A 217 10.03 24.42 -13.50
CA GLU A 217 11.29 24.67 -12.80
C GLU A 217 12.49 24.31 -13.69
N GLY A 218 12.41 23.17 -14.38
CA GLY A 218 13.42 22.76 -15.36
C GLY A 218 13.58 23.76 -16.51
N GLU A 219 12.48 24.27 -17.08
CA GLU A 219 12.54 25.32 -18.13
C GLU A 219 13.13 26.64 -17.60
N ALA A 220 12.75 27.08 -16.40
CA ALA A 220 13.27 28.26 -15.75
C ALA A 220 14.78 28.14 -15.52
N LYS A 221 15.26 27.01 -15.05
CA LYS A 221 16.65 26.70 -14.82
C LYS A 221 17.48 26.72 -16.11
N VAL A 222 16.96 26.08 -17.17
CA VAL A 222 17.59 26.12 -18.50
C VAL A 222 17.67 27.53 -19.03
N ALA A 223 16.66 28.38 -18.80
CA ALA A 223 16.67 29.78 -19.19
C ALA A 223 17.73 30.58 -18.42
N GLU A 224 17.86 30.36 -17.10
CA GLU A 224 18.85 30.98 -16.24
C GLU A 224 20.28 30.58 -16.65
N ASP A 225 20.54 29.30 -16.91
CA ASP A 225 21.83 28.81 -17.40
C ASP A 225 22.22 29.42 -18.76
N LYS A 226 21.24 29.56 -19.67
CA LYS A 226 21.46 30.23 -20.95
C LYS A 226 21.80 31.73 -20.76
N ALA A 227 21.08 32.42 -19.87
CA ALA A 227 21.32 33.81 -19.55
C ALA A 227 22.72 34.02 -18.93
N LEU A 228 23.11 33.16 -17.94
CA LEU A 228 24.43 33.20 -17.33
C LEU A 228 25.55 32.92 -18.35
N THR A 229 25.31 31.96 -19.27
CA THR A 229 26.25 31.65 -20.34
C THR A 229 26.45 32.85 -21.29
N LEU A 230 25.36 33.54 -21.68
CA LEU A 230 25.38 34.70 -22.52
C LEU A 230 26.07 35.89 -21.81
N GLU A 231 25.75 36.15 -20.55
CA GLU A 231 26.41 37.17 -19.71
C GLU A 231 27.90 36.88 -19.63
N THR A 232 28.28 35.65 -19.29
CA THR A 232 29.69 35.23 -19.19
C THR A 232 30.44 35.48 -20.52
N ARG A 233 29.85 35.10 -21.64
CA ARG A 233 30.43 35.32 -22.98
C ARG A 233 30.58 36.78 -23.27
N THR A 234 29.62 37.61 -22.92
CA THR A 234 29.65 39.06 -23.13
C THR A 234 30.74 39.73 -22.29
N VAL A 235 30.81 39.38 -20.98
CA VAL A 235 31.85 39.88 -20.07
C VAL A 235 33.25 39.47 -20.53
N MET A 236 33.45 38.22 -20.92
CA MET A 236 34.72 37.70 -21.39
C MET A 236 35.18 38.42 -22.68
N ASN A 237 34.25 38.68 -23.60
CA ASN A 237 34.56 39.44 -24.81
C ASN A 237 34.95 40.92 -24.49
N ALA A 238 34.25 41.55 -23.55
CA ALA A 238 34.58 42.91 -23.11
C ALA A 238 35.97 42.96 -22.44
N ILE A 239 36.30 42.02 -21.57
CA ILE A 239 37.63 41.90 -20.94
C ILE A 239 38.71 41.69 -22.01
N ARG A 240 38.47 40.80 -22.97
CA ARG A 240 39.40 40.49 -24.05
C ARG A 240 39.70 41.70 -24.92
N ASN A 241 38.67 42.44 -25.28
CA ASN A 241 38.79 43.58 -26.24
C ASN A 241 39.18 44.89 -25.56
N ASN A 242 39.24 44.99 -24.25
CA ASN A 242 39.64 46.18 -23.54
C ASN A 242 41.16 46.37 -23.61
N THR A 243 41.59 47.35 -24.36
CA THR A 243 43.02 47.69 -24.58
C THR A 243 43.66 48.45 -23.42
N SER A 244 42.88 49.01 -22.50
CA SER A 244 43.37 49.71 -21.31
C SER A 244 43.74 48.79 -20.12
N LEU A 245 43.31 47.48 -20.15
CA LEU A 245 43.62 46.54 -19.11
C LEU A 245 44.95 45.84 -19.37
N THR A 246 45.74 45.68 -18.30
CA THR A 246 46.94 44.84 -18.35
C THR A 246 46.58 43.38 -18.46
N PHE A 247 47.50 42.49 -18.86
CA PHE A 247 47.31 41.04 -18.89
C PHE A 247 46.86 40.47 -17.53
N MET A 248 47.47 40.98 -16.44
CA MET A 248 47.12 40.53 -15.09
C MET A 248 45.75 40.98 -14.66
N ASP A 249 45.28 42.16 -15.06
CA ASP A 249 43.92 42.62 -14.77
C ASP A 249 42.88 41.77 -15.51
N LYS A 250 43.15 41.45 -16.77
CA LYS A 250 42.30 40.55 -17.56
C LYS A 250 42.18 39.16 -16.92
N LEU A 251 43.30 38.62 -16.42
CA LEU A 251 43.32 37.31 -15.77
C LEU A 251 42.49 37.30 -14.47
N LYS A 252 42.63 38.36 -13.64
CA LYS A 252 41.83 38.50 -12.39
C LYS A 252 40.35 38.61 -12.68
N LEU A 253 39.94 39.42 -13.65
CA LEU A 253 38.53 39.61 -14.02
C LEU A 253 37.91 38.32 -14.62
N ALA A 254 38.67 37.63 -15.47
CA ALA A 254 38.25 36.34 -16.02
C ALA A 254 38.11 35.27 -14.92
N GLY A 255 39.03 35.25 -13.94
CA GLY A 255 38.95 34.35 -12.78
C GLY A 255 37.72 34.61 -11.90
N ALA A 256 37.39 35.88 -11.66
CA ALA A 256 36.21 36.27 -10.90
C ALA A 256 34.91 35.83 -11.60
N GLN A 257 34.81 35.96 -12.91
CA GLN A 257 33.66 35.51 -13.68
C GLN A 257 33.57 33.97 -13.70
N GLY A 258 34.69 33.27 -13.79
CA GLY A 258 34.76 31.83 -13.69
C GLY A 258 34.27 31.32 -12.32
N GLN A 259 34.64 32.00 -11.22
CA GLN A 259 34.12 31.64 -9.88
C GLN A 259 32.61 31.86 -9.76
N LYS A 260 32.04 32.89 -10.41
CA LYS A 260 30.57 33.10 -10.43
C LYS A 260 29.85 31.90 -11.08
N VAL A 261 30.36 31.41 -12.21
CA VAL A 261 29.80 30.24 -12.90
C VAL A 261 29.94 28.96 -12.07
N ILE A 262 31.10 28.75 -11.45
CA ILE A 262 31.33 27.58 -10.59
C ILE A 262 30.42 27.63 -9.37
N ARG A 263 30.28 28.80 -8.72
CA ARG A 263 29.36 28.96 -7.58
C ARG A 263 27.92 28.67 -7.96
N HIS A 264 27.45 29.17 -9.10
CA HIS A 264 26.11 28.91 -9.62
C HIS A 264 25.90 27.40 -9.82
N LYS A 265 26.83 26.71 -10.49
CA LYS A 265 26.74 25.25 -10.69
C LYS A 265 26.80 24.45 -9.40
N LEU A 266 27.53 24.89 -8.37
CA LEU A 266 27.57 24.21 -7.07
C LEU A 266 26.32 24.49 -6.23
N GLN A 267 25.64 25.60 -6.42
CA GLN A 267 24.38 25.93 -5.74
C GLN A 267 23.17 25.32 -6.43
N SER A 268 23.30 24.97 -7.70
CA SER A 268 22.27 24.32 -8.50
C SER A 268 22.43 22.80 -8.55
N SER A 269 23.00 22.18 -7.46
CA SER A 269 22.88 20.73 -7.29
C SER A 269 21.40 20.40 -7.17
N ASP A 270 20.87 19.73 -8.21
CA ASP A 270 19.48 19.37 -8.28
C ASP A 270 19.11 18.47 -7.10
N PRO A 271 18.05 18.76 -6.34
CA PRO A 271 17.37 17.70 -5.64
C PRO A 271 16.94 16.66 -6.70
N GLU A 272 17.06 15.39 -6.40
CA GLU A 272 16.48 14.36 -7.27
C GLU A 272 14.99 14.71 -7.47
N PRO A 273 14.48 14.63 -8.71
CA PRO A 273 13.07 14.93 -8.95
C PRO A 273 12.21 14.03 -8.07
N GLU A 274 11.17 14.59 -7.45
CA GLU A 274 10.26 13.89 -6.55
C GLU A 274 9.61 12.67 -7.23
N LEU A 275 9.47 12.72 -8.55
CA LEU A 275 9.00 11.64 -9.41
C LEU A 275 10.13 10.93 -10.17
N ALA A 276 11.34 10.83 -9.60
CA ALA A 276 12.45 10.12 -10.21
C ALA A 276 12.05 8.65 -10.44
N PHE A 277 11.81 8.30 -11.70
CA PHE A 277 11.54 6.95 -12.15
C PHE A 277 12.85 6.30 -12.60
N GLU A 278 13.27 5.25 -11.91
CA GLU A 278 14.40 4.45 -12.39
C GLU A 278 14.00 3.68 -13.65
N ASP A 279 14.58 4.06 -14.79
CA ASP A 279 14.34 3.41 -16.09
C ASP A 279 15.07 2.05 -16.15
N ASN A 280 14.56 1.10 -15.37
CA ASN A 280 15.00 -0.29 -15.41
C ASN A 280 13.81 -1.24 -15.59
N TYR A 281 14.08 -2.47 -16.05
CA TYR A 281 13.06 -3.47 -16.33
C TYR A 281 12.12 -3.74 -15.16
N TYR A 282 12.65 -3.80 -13.94
CA TYR A 282 11.87 -4.09 -12.74
C TYR A 282 10.91 -2.95 -12.40
N SER A 283 11.40 -1.71 -12.41
CA SER A 283 10.57 -0.53 -12.12
C SER A 283 9.44 -0.35 -13.14
N ILE A 284 9.72 -0.58 -14.44
CA ILE A 284 8.70 -0.53 -15.49
C ILE A 284 7.65 -1.61 -15.27
N LEU A 285 8.07 -2.85 -14.95
CA LEU A 285 7.16 -3.96 -14.71
C LEU A 285 6.28 -3.71 -13.49
N SER A 286 6.88 -3.29 -12.37
CA SER A 286 6.18 -2.97 -11.13
C SER A 286 5.15 -1.85 -11.34
N ARG A 287 5.57 -0.77 -12.00
CA ARG A 287 4.66 0.34 -12.34
C ARG A 287 3.50 -0.11 -13.25
N THR A 288 3.77 -1.00 -14.20
CA THR A 288 2.73 -1.55 -15.07
C THR A 288 1.70 -2.34 -14.26
N PHE A 289 2.14 -3.16 -13.31
CA PHE A 289 1.22 -3.86 -12.40
C PHE A 289 0.41 -2.89 -11.54
N SER A 290 1.02 -1.84 -11.02
CA SER A 290 0.33 -0.83 -10.20
C SER A 290 -0.77 -0.12 -10.99
N ILE A 291 -0.49 0.27 -12.25
CA ILE A 291 -1.47 0.89 -13.15
C ILE A 291 -2.63 -0.08 -13.44
N MET A 292 -2.33 -1.35 -13.71
CA MET A 292 -3.34 -2.38 -13.95
C MET A 292 -4.20 -2.61 -12.70
N ASN A 293 -3.59 -2.73 -11.52
CA ASN A 293 -4.28 -2.89 -10.26
C ASN A 293 -5.20 -1.71 -9.98
N HIS A 294 -4.73 -0.46 -10.19
CA HIS A 294 -5.56 0.72 -10.07
C HIS A 294 -6.79 0.66 -11.00
N ALA A 295 -6.58 0.31 -12.28
CA ALA A 295 -7.67 0.25 -13.24
C ALA A 295 -8.72 -0.81 -12.87
N LEU A 296 -8.28 -1.99 -12.42
CA LEU A 296 -9.18 -3.07 -11.97
C LEU A 296 -9.91 -2.71 -10.68
N SER A 297 -9.22 -2.15 -9.68
CA SER A 297 -9.85 -1.67 -8.44
C SER A 297 -10.89 -0.60 -8.70
N LYS A 298 -10.55 0.37 -9.55
CA LYS A 298 -11.48 1.44 -9.94
C LYS A 298 -12.71 0.87 -10.63
N LEU A 299 -12.53 -0.04 -11.58
CA LEU A 299 -13.63 -0.70 -12.29
C LEU A 299 -14.54 -1.46 -11.32
N ALA A 300 -13.96 -2.23 -10.39
CA ALA A 300 -14.71 -2.95 -9.37
C ALA A 300 -15.52 -1.99 -8.48
N ALA A 301 -14.93 -0.88 -8.03
CA ALA A 301 -15.61 0.14 -7.23
C ALA A 301 -16.75 0.81 -8.01
N ASP A 302 -16.53 1.14 -9.27
CA ASP A 302 -17.53 1.80 -10.14
C ASP A 302 -18.76 0.88 -10.41
N ILE A 303 -18.53 -0.44 -10.55
CA ILE A 303 -19.59 -1.43 -10.77
C ILE A 303 -20.37 -1.71 -9.47
N HIS A 304 -19.67 -2.00 -8.38
CA HIS A 304 -20.29 -2.53 -7.16
C HIS A 304 -20.65 -1.47 -6.13
N LYS A 305 -20.12 -0.25 -6.26
CA LYS A 305 -20.45 0.94 -5.45
C LYS A 305 -20.46 0.63 -3.94
N PRO A 306 -19.31 0.32 -3.33
CA PRO A 306 -19.25 0.03 -1.90
C PRO A 306 -19.80 1.21 -1.09
N GLY A 307 -20.49 0.89 0.02
CA GLY A 307 -21.03 1.91 0.94
C GLY A 307 -19.93 2.75 1.58
N ILE A 308 -18.78 2.13 1.85
CA ILE A 308 -17.56 2.80 2.32
C ILE A 308 -16.40 2.33 1.44
N LEU A 309 -15.76 3.26 0.76
CA LEU A 309 -14.54 3.04 -0.01
C LEU A 309 -13.40 3.83 0.61
N VAL A 310 -12.42 3.10 1.16
CA VAL A 310 -11.18 3.67 1.68
C VAL A 310 -10.12 3.56 0.61
N LYS A 311 -9.32 4.60 0.42
CA LYS A 311 -8.30 4.67 -0.62
C LYS A 311 -6.96 5.08 -0.03
N MET A 312 -5.89 4.39 -0.43
CA MET A 312 -4.52 4.76 -0.17
C MET A 312 -3.79 4.88 -1.50
N PRO A 313 -3.00 5.94 -1.72
CA PRO A 313 -2.20 6.08 -2.94
C PRO A 313 -1.20 4.92 -3.07
N PHE A 314 -1.02 4.44 -4.32
CA PHE A 314 -0.11 3.32 -4.57
C PHE A 314 1.36 3.70 -4.38
N ASP A 315 1.70 4.98 -4.49
CA ASP A 315 3.03 5.55 -4.30
C ASP A 315 3.32 6.03 -2.87
N ALA A 316 2.36 5.82 -1.93
CA ALA A 316 2.56 6.14 -0.53
C ALA A 316 3.71 5.34 0.13
N TYR A 317 3.99 4.14 -0.39
CA TYR A 317 5.03 3.24 0.14
C TYR A 317 5.63 2.40 -0.99
N ASP A 318 6.95 2.18 -0.92
CA ASP A 318 7.71 1.36 -1.88
C ASP A 318 7.32 -0.12 -1.81
N GLU A 319 7.26 -0.77 -2.97
CA GLU A 319 6.73 -2.12 -3.10
C GLU A 319 7.61 -3.22 -2.48
N ILE A 320 8.87 -2.95 -2.15
CA ILE A 320 9.82 -3.92 -1.60
C ILE A 320 10.40 -3.47 -0.27
N SER A 321 10.88 -2.23 -0.17
CA SER A 321 11.61 -1.76 1.02
C SER A 321 10.70 -1.59 2.23
N ASP A 322 9.41 -1.29 2.02
CA ASP A 322 8.51 -0.85 3.08
C ASP A 322 7.78 -1.97 3.81
N TYR A 323 8.07 -3.25 3.50
CA TYR A 323 7.59 -4.36 4.32
C TYR A 323 8.03 -4.29 5.80
N ALA A 324 9.14 -3.61 6.09
CA ALA A 324 9.61 -3.37 7.45
C ALA A 324 8.90 -2.22 8.17
N HIS A 325 8.09 -1.42 7.47
CA HIS A 325 7.38 -0.25 8.03
C HIS A 325 5.93 -0.57 8.45
N ALA A 326 5.66 -1.83 8.81
CA ALA A 326 4.32 -2.32 9.09
C ALA A 326 3.56 -1.49 10.14
N ARG A 327 4.27 -0.97 11.17
CA ARG A 327 3.66 -0.11 12.21
C ARG A 327 3.13 1.20 11.64
N GLU A 328 3.93 1.89 10.85
CA GLU A 328 3.59 3.17 10.24
C GLU A 328 2.43 3.01 9.25
N ILE A 329 2.53 1.99 8.38
CA ILE A 329 1.51 1.70 7.38
C ILE A 329 0.18 1.31 8.04
N SER A 330 0.23 0.53 9.13
CA SER A 330 -0.96 0.16 9.90
C SER A 330 -1.66 1.40 10.49
N GLU A 331 -0.89 2.35 11.05
CA GLU A 331 -1.49 3.57 11.60
C GLU A 331 -2.06 4.47 10.51
N ALA A 332 -1.39 4.60 9.37
CA ALA A 332 -1.95 5.30 8.21
C ALA A 332 -3.28 4.69 7.76
N GLY A 333 -3.37 3.36 7.74
CA GLY A 333 -4.62 2.64 7.45
C GLY A 333 -5.74 2.92 8.46
N ARG A 334 -5.40 3.02 9.74
CA ARG A 334 -6.33 3.41 10.80
C ARG A 334 -6.89 4.82 10.56
N GLU A 335 -6.03 5.78 10.25
CA GLU A 335 -6.43 7.16 10.00
C GLU A 335 -7.33 7.29 8.77
N LEU A 336 -6.99 6.58 7.68
CA LEU A 336 -7.80 6.57 6.47
C LEU A 336 -9.19 5.97 6.72
N MET A 337 -9.27 4.86 7.46
CA MET A 337 -10.55 4.26 7.83
C MET A 337 -11.35 5.19 8.73
N ARG A 338 -10.72 5.82 9.72
CA ARG A 338 -11.36 6.81 10.60
C ARG A 338 -12.00 7.94 9.81
N ALA A 339 -11.26 8.52 8.86
CA ALA A 339 -11.76 9.59 8.01
C ALA A 339 -12.94 9.16 7.15
N ALA A 340 -12.89 7.93 6.61
CA ALA A 340 -13.97 7.37 5.82
C ALA A 340 -15.24 7.11 6.65
N LEU A 341 -15.09 6.60 7.87
CA LEU A 341 -16.20 6.39 8.81
C LEU A 341 -16.80 7.70 9.28
N ASP A 342 -15.97 8.70 9.61
CA ASP A 342 -16.44 10.05 9.98
C ASP A 342 -17.28 10.71 8.87
N LYS A 343 -16.97 10.41 7.62
CA LYS A 343 -17.73 10.88 6.46
C LYS A 343 -19.04 10.10 6.28
N TYR A 344 -19.00 8.80 6.53
CA TYR A 344 -20.17 7.92 6.36
C TYR A 344 -21.22 8.11 7.46
N GLU A 345 -20.80 8.44 8.68
CA GLU A 345 -21.65 8.59 9.86
C GLU A 345 -22.31 9.99 9.99
N LYS A 346 -21.91 10.97 9.16
CA LYS A 346 -22.53 12.31 9.04
C LYS A 346 -23.78 12.28 8.21
#